data_c50cdd7d19d6f764b103eb67489dacc4
#
_entry.id   c50cdd7d19d6f764b103eb67489dacc4
#
_cell.length_a   1.000
_cell.length_b   1.000
_cell.length_c   1.000
_cell.angle_alpha   90.00
_cell.angle_beta   90.00
_cell.angle_gamma   90.00
#
_symmetry.space_group_name_H-M   'P 1'
#
loop_
_entity.id
_entity.type
_entity.pdbx_description
1 polymer ?
#
loop_
_entity_poly.entity_id
_entity_poly.type
_entity_poly.pdbx_seq_one_letter_code
_entity_poly.pdbx_strand_id
1 'polypeptide(L)'
;MPGVKYNAPMTPAVRPPSIFRRAFAVLGWTDASNVLLGGFFLIVFIIAYIWWPLAEQVIAYIDWRGQWWLYFDWLLVGIFLIMTLTIIARADLRRDLLIVFVGMCGGLVIEAWGTRTNLWHYFTAERPPLWIIPAWPIASLSIERITRLFNWGIGKVSHKPEEAGPSGSIFFKWSYWIIFIVFFGLMLPFIAPTFDEPYTIIALLLCVVLIATPTDYRYSVLTFLAGTGLGYFLELWGTTRQCWTYYTFQTPPLFAVLAHGMAAVAFWRAGLLVRVIWGKLVDRLHFRRGNAPDPEI
;
A
#
# COMPACT_ATOMS: atom_id res chain seq x y z
N MET A 1 -40.03 52.07 -42.02
CA MET A 1 -39.60 50.62 -41.96
C MET A 1 -39.37 50.22 -40.49
N PRO A 2 -40.14 49.29 -39.91
CA PRO A 2 -39.96 48.89 -38.51
C PRO A 2 -38.79 47.91 -38.43
N GLY A 3 -37.85 48.18 -37.46
CA GLY A 3 -36.66 47.42 -37.24
C GLY A 3 -36.96 46.02 -36.72
N VAL A 4 -36.45 45.00 -37.39
CA VAL A 4 -36.47 43.57 -36.99
C VAL A 4 -35.54 43.40 -35.82
N LYS A 5 -36.05 43.12 -34.58
CA LYS A 5 -35.27 42.70 -33.44
C LYS A 5 -34.87 41.25 -33.65
N TYR A 6 -33.58 40.98 -33.92
CA TYR A 6 -32.99 39.64 -33.86
C TYR A 6 -32.91 39.19 -32.39
N ASN A 7 -33.76 38.24 -32.01
CA ASN A 7 -33.57 37.51 -30.76
C ASN A 7 -32.35 36.64 -30.89
N ALA A 8 -31.30 36.96 -30.12
CA ALA A 8 -30.11 36.08 -30.01
C ALA A 8 -30.55 34.70 -29.47
N PRO A 9 -30.03 33.58 -30.03
CA PRO A 9 -30.37 32.25 -29.54
C PRO A 9 -29.93 32.12 -28.08
N MET A 10 -30.86 31.75 -27.19
CA MET A 10 -30.57 31.46 -25.79
C MET A 10 -29.63 30.27 -25.76
N THR A 11 -28.40 30.48 -25.30
CA THR A 11 -27.44 29.40 -24.97
C THR A 11 -28.10 28.49 -23.94
N PRO A 12 -28.20 27.17 -24.18
CA PRO A 12 -28.80 26.26 -23.21
C PRO A 12 -27.99 26.31 -21.90
N ALA A 13 -28.70 26.55 -20.80
CA ALA A 13 -28.10 26.58 -19.47
C ALA A 13 -27.43 25.21 -19.20
N VAL A 14 -26.09 25.21 -19.09
CA VAL A 14 -25.30 24.01 -18.77
C VAL A 14 -25.67 23.61 -17.34
N ARG A 15 -26.43 22.53 -17.21
CA ARG A 15 -26.76 21.98 -15.86
C ARG A 15 -25.48 21.69 -15.12
N PRO A 16 -25.33 22.11 -13.84
CA PRO A 16 -24.16 21.80 -13.05
C PRO A 16 -24.01 20.25 -12.97
N PRO A 17 -22.76 19.72 -13.05
CA PRO A 17 -22.54 18.30 -13.00
C PRO A 17 -23.07 17.72 -11.68
N SER A 18 -23.67 16.53 -11.73
CA SER A 18 -24.17 15.83 -10.55
C SER A 18 -23.04 15.63 -9.51
N ILE A 19 -23.39 15.52 -8.23
CA ILE A 19 -22.43 15.28 -7.13
C ILE A 19 -21.53 14.07 -7.45
N PHE A 20 -22.10 13.01 -8.01
CA PHE A 20 -21.35 11.83 -8.44
C PHE A 20 -20.30 12.14 -9.53
N ARG A 21 -20.65 12.92 -10.55
CA ARG A 21 -19.68 13.32 -11.57
C ARG A 21 -18.54 14.17 -11.01
N ARG A 22 -18.82 15.01 -10.03
CA ARG A 22 -17.79 15.79 -9.32
C ARG A 22 -16.88 14.88 -8.50
N ALA A 23 -17.43 13.92 -7.76
CA ALA A 23 -16.66 12.95 -6.98
C ALA A 23 -15.76 12.09 -7.88
N PHE A 24 -16.26 11.55 -8.99
CA PHE A 24 -15.48 10.79 -9.96
C PHE A 24 -14.36 11.63 -10.60
N ALA A 25 -14.64 12.91 -10.90
CA ALA A 25 -13.60 13.80 -11.44
C ALA A 25 -12.50 14.11 -10.41
N VAL A 26 -12.84 14.30 -9.14
CA VAL A 26 -11.87 14.54 -8.06
C VAL A 26 -11.02 13.30 -7.82
N LEU A 27 -11.62 12.12 -7.79
CA LEU A 27 -10.91 10.84 -7.64
C LEU A 27 -10.07 10.49 -8.88
N GLY A 28 -10.36 11.13 -10.04
CA GLY A 28 -9.72 10.75 -11.31
C GLY A 28 -10.04 9.30 -11.69
N TRP A 29 -11.33 8.93 -11.60
CA TRP A 29 -11.81 7.57 -11.88
C TRP A 29 -11.46 7.13 -13.30
N THR A 30 -10.93 5.91 -13.44
CA THR A 30 -10.52 5.29 -14.71
C THR A 30 -11.13 3.89 -14.84
N ASP A 31 -11.01 3.25 -16.00
CA ASP A 31 -11.40 1.84 -16.16
C ASP A 31 -10.60 0.92 -15.25
N ALA A 32 -9.33 1.25 -14.99
CA ALA A 32 -8.51 0.55 -14.02
C ALA A 32 -9.08 0.63 -12.60
N SER A 33 -9.78 1.73 -12.25
CA SER A 33 -10.44 1.86 -10.94
C SER A 33 -11.52 0.80 -10.75
N ASN A 34 -12.27 0.43 -11.81
CA ASN A 34 -13.28 -0.63 -11.75
C ASN A 34 -12.65 -2.00 -11.50
N VAL A 35 -11.52 -2.29 -12.17
CA VAL A 35 -10.79 -3.56 -12.01
C VAL A 35 -10.23 -3.68 -10.59
N LEU A 36 -9.59 -2.62 -10.09
CA LEU A 36 -9.03 -2.62 -8.73
C LEU A 36 -10.12 -2.70 -7.66
N LEU A 37 -11.25 -2.01 -7.86
CA LEU A 37 -12.38 -2.09 -6.95
C LEU A 37 -12.98 -3.48 -6.91
N GLY A 38 -13.17 -4.12 -8.06
CA GLY A 38 -13.65 -5.50 -8.15
C GLY A 38 -12.71 -6.49 -7.46
N GLY A 39 -11.40 -6.36 -7.70
CA GLY A 39 -10.38 -7.15 -7.02
C GLY A 39 -10.38 -6.93 -5.51
N PHE A 40 -10.51 -5.69 -5.06
CA PHE A 40 -10.62 -5.36 -3.64
C PHE A 40 -11.80 -6.06 -2.97
N PHE A 41 -13.00 -5.95 -3.54
CA PHE A 41 -14.19 -6.61 -2.98
C PHE A 41 -14.07 -8.13 -2.96
N LEU A 42 -13.46 -8.73 -4.00
CA LEU A 42 -13.20 -10.16 -4.02
C LEU A 42 -12.31 -10.57 -2.84
N ILE A 43 -11.22 -9.83 -2.59
CA ILE A 43 -10.30 -10.11 -1.48
C ILE A 43 -10.98 -9.90 -0.13
N VAL A 44 -11.74 -8.81 0.02
CA VAL A 44 -12.53 -8.56 1.24
C VAL A 44 -13.52 -9.69 1.50
N PHE A 45 -14.18 -10.18 0.45
CA PHE A 45 -15.11 -11.32 0.56
C PHE A 45 -14.40 -12.60 1.02
N ILE A 46 -13.22 -12.92 0.46
CA ILE A 46 -12.41 -14.08 0.86
C ILE A 46 -12.02 -13.96 2.34
N ILE A 47 -11.52 -12.79 2.74
CA ILE A 47 -11.11 -12.54 4.14
C ILE A 47 -12.31 -12.63 5.08
N ALA A 48 -13.45 -12.03 4.71
CA ALA A 48 -14.67 -12.09 5.50
C ALA A 48 -15.20 -13.52 5.65
N TYR A 49 -15.12 -14.33 4.60
CA TYR A 49 -15.48 -15.74 4.65
C TYR A 49 -14.60 -16.53 5.62
N ILE A 50 -13.28 -16.32 5.59
CA ILE A 50 -12.33 -17.01 6.47
C ILE A 50 -12.48 -16.52 7.92
N TRP A 51 -12.75 -15.23 8.12
CA TRP A 51 -12.93 -14.64 9.45
C TRP A 51 -14.36 -14.76 9.99
N TRP A 52 -15.24 -15.41 9.24
CA TRP A 52 -16.63 -15.58 9.67
C TRP A 52 -16.79 -16.13 11.09
N PRO A 53 -16.00 -17.14 11.57
CA PRO A 53 -16.11 -17.62 12.94
C PRO A 53 -15.87 -16.56 14.03
N LEU A 54 -14.98 -15.56 13.74
CA LEU A 54 -14.76 -14.44 14.66
C LEU A 54 -15.93 -13.43 14.57
N ALA A 55 -16.40 -13.15 13.36
CA ALA A 55 -17.52 -12.23 13.13
C ALA A 55 -18.81 -12.75 13.75
N GLU A 56 -19.10 -14.04 13.64
CA GLU A 56 -20.30 -14.70 14.19
C GLU A 56 -20.36 -14.54 15.71
N GLN A 57 -19.24 -14.66 16.41
CA GLN A 57 -19.19 -14.43 17.86
C GLN A 57 -19.63 -13.00 18.23
N VAL A 58 -19.18 -12.01 17.47
CA VAL A 58 -19.55 -10.60 17.70
C VAL A 58 -21.02 -10.37 17.34
N ILE A 59 -21.48 -10.90 16.21
CA ILE A 59 -22.86 -10.75 15.74
C ILE A 59 -23.87 -11.30 16.74
N ALA A 60 -23.53 -12.41 17.42
CA ALA A 60 -24.37 -13.03 18.43
C ALA A 60 -24.67 -12.11 19.65
N TYR A 61 -23.81 -11.13 19.90
CA TYR A 61 -23.99 -10.17 21.00
C TYR A 61 -24.69 -8.87 20.59
N ILE A 62 -25.01 -8.69 19.30
CA ILE A 62 -25.64 -7.44 18.82
C ILE A 62 -27.11 -7.39 19.25
N ASP A 63 -27.49 -6.36 20.01
CA ASP A 63 -28.90 -6.02 20.21
C ASP A 63 -29.47 -5.31 18.97
N TRP A 64 -30.06 -6.07 18.06
CA TRP A 64 -30.65 -5.56 16.81
C TRP A 64 -31.90 -4.69 17.03
N ARG A 65 -32.48 -4.71 18.21
CA ARG A 65 -33.67 -3.88 18.56
C ARG A 65 -33.28 -2.54 19.19
N GLY A 66 -32.05 -2.43 19.68
CA GLY A 66 -31.52 -1.25 20.34
C GLY A 66 -30.53 -0.45 19.46
N GLN A 67 -29.45 -0.02 20.08
CA GLN A 67 -28.42 0.81 19.41
C GLN A 67 -27.39 -0.07 18.67
N TRP A 68 -27.84 -0.87 17.69
CA TRP A 68 -27.03 -1.82 16.95
C TRP A 68 -25.78 -1.21 16.29
N TRP A 69 -25.82 0.10 15.93
CA TRP A 69 -24.66 0.80 15.34
C TRP A 69 -23.48 0.96 16.30
N LEU A 70 -23.65 0.82 17.61
CA LEU A 70 -22.56 0.84 18.59
C LEU A 70 -21.71 -0.45 18.54
N TYR A 71 -22.25 -1.53 18.01
CA TYR A 71 -21.57 -2.82 17.86
C TYR A 71 -20.77 -2.91 16.55
N PHE A 72 -20.89 -1.93 15.65
CA PHE A 72 -20.08 -1.90 14.44
C PHE A 72 -18.63 -1.60 14.75
N ASP A 73 -17.74 -2.35 14.09
CA ASP A 73 -16.32 -2.04 14.12
C ASP A 73 -16.01 -0.84 13.22
N TRP A 74 -16.23 0.36 13.75
CA TRP A 74 -16.01 1.62 13.04
C TRP A 74 -14.56 1.82 12.62
N LEU A 75 -13.60 1.20 13.34
CA LEU A 75 -12.21 1.21 12.95
C LEU A 75 -12.01 0.44 11.63
N LEU A 76 -12.57 -0.77 11.53
CA LEU A 76 -12.53 -1.57 10.30
C LEU A 76 -13.23 -0.87 9.14
N VAL A 77 -14.40 -0.30 9.38
CA VAL A 77 -15.16 0.48 8.38
C VAL A 77 -14.33 1.67 7.88
N GLY A 78 -13.68 2.41 8.78
CA GLY A 78 -12.80 3.52 8.44
C GLY A 78 -11.59 3.08 7.60
N ILE A 79 -10.93 2.00 7.99
CA ILE A 79 -9.81 1.41 7.25
C ILE A 79 -10.25 1.04 5.82
N PHE A 80 -11.35 0.29 5.68
CA PHE A 80 -11.87 -0.13 4.38
C PHE A 80 -12.27 1.04 3.50
N LEU A 81 -12.90 2.06 4.07
CA LEU A 81 -13.28 3.27 3.33
C LEU A 81 -12.04 3.98 2.78
N ILE A 82 -11.03 4.22 3.64
CA ILE A 82 -9.77 4.87 3.23
C ILE A 82 -9.06 4.05 2.15
N MET A 83 -8.93 2.74 2.35
CA MET A 83 -8.27 1.86 1.38
C MET A 83 -9.04 1.82 0.06
N THR A 84 -10.37 1.71 0.07
CA THR A 84 -11.20 1.74 -1.14
C THR A 84 -10.98 3.03 -1.91
N LEU A 85 -11.12 4.19 -1.25
CA LEU A 85 -10.96 5.49 -1.89
C LEU A 85 -9.55 5.71 -2.44
N THR A 86 -8.53 5.23 -1.75
CA THR A 86 -7.15 5.39 -2.19
C THR A 86 -6.81 4.49 -3.38
N ILE A 87 -7.16 3.20 -3.37
CA ILE A 87 -6.79 2.28 -4.46
C ILE A 87 -7.42 2.66 -5.80
N ILE A 88 -8.64 3.21 -5.79
CA ILE A 88 -9.34 3.62 -7.02
C ILE A 88 -8.85 4.98 -7.55
N ALA A 89 -8.23 5.80 -6.69
CA ALA A 89 -7.83 7.16 -7.06
C ALA A 89 -6.73 7.14 -8.13
N ARG A 90 -7.05 7.66 -9.35
CA ARG A 90 -6.12 7.73 -10.50
C ARG A 90 -5.42 6.39 -10.76
N ALA A 91 -6.19 5.31 -10.77
CA ALA A 91 -5.68 3.98 -11.02
C ALA A 91 -5.13 3.85 -12.44
N ASP A 92 -3.99 3.13 -12.57
CA ASP A 92 -3.33 2.83 -13.84
C ASP A 92 -2.82 1.39 -13.79
N LEU A 93 -3.46 0.49 -14.53
CA LEU A 93 -3.13 -0.95 -14.50
C LEU A 93 -1.66 -1.23 -14.83
N ARG A 94 -1.04 -0.50 -15.78
CA ARG A 94 0.34 -0.76 -16.17
C ARG A 94 1.32 -0.50 -15.04
N ARG A 95 1.06 0.55 -14.25
CA ARG A 95 1.86 0.90 -13.08
C ARG A 95 1.49 0.04 -11.89
N ASP A 96 0.21 -0.15 -11.66
CA ASP A 96 -0.34 -0.79 -10.48
C ASP A 96 -0.07 -2.29 -10.44
N LEU A 97 -0.04 -2.96 -11.60
CA LEU A 97 0.34 -4.39 -11.69
C LEU A 97 1.72 -4.69 -11.10
N LEU A 98 2.70 -3.80 -11.29
CA LEU A 98 4.01 -4.00 -10.67
C LEU A 98 3.93 -3.85 -9.14
N ILE A 99 3.14 -2.90 -8.63
CA ILE A 99 2.94 -2.71 -7.19
C ILE A 99 2.23 -3.93 -6.61
N VAL A 100 1.20 -4.43 -7.30
CA VAL A 100 0.49 -5.66 -6.93
C VAL A 100 1.45 -6.85 -6.86
N PHE A 101 2.25 -7.05 -7.91
CA PHE A 101 3.22 -8.14 -7.95
C PHE A 101 4.24 -8.08 -6.82
N VAL A 102 4.88 -6.91 -6.62
CA VAL A 102 5.87 -6.73 -5.55
C VAL A 102 5.22 -6.86 -4.18
N GLY A 103 4.01 -6.32 -3.99
CA GLY A 103 3.24 -6.45 -2.76
C GLY A 103 2.91 -7.89 -2.42
N MET A 104 2.50 -8.70 -3.40
CA MET A 104 2.25 -10.13 -3.20
C MET A 104 3.52 -10.90 -2.83
N CYS A 105 4.60 -10.71 -3.60
CA CYS A 105 5.87 -11.40 -3.33
C CYS A 105 6.45 -10.98 -1.97
N GLY A 106 6.46 -9.68 -1.68
CA GLY A 106 6.96 -9.16 -0.41
C GLY A 106 6.11 -9.60 0.78
N GLY A 107 4.78 -9.55 0.64
CA GLY A 107 3.85 -10.05 1.65
C GLY A 107 4.07 -11.53 1.94
N LEU A 108 4.22 -12.35 0.89
CA LEU A 108 4.51 -13.78 1.06
C LEU A 108 5.82 -14.02 1.83
N VAL A 109 6.88 -13.27 1.52
CA VAL A 109 8.17 -13.37 2.22
C VAL A 109 8.02 -13.00 3.69
N ILE A 110 7.34 -11.89 4.00
CA ILE A 110 7.13 -11.41 5.37
C ILE A 110 6.30 -12.42 6.16
N GLU A 111 5.18 -12.85 5.61
CA GLU A 111 4.28 -13.81 6.30
C GLU A 111 4.93 -15.19 6.48
N ALA A 112 5.64 -15.67 5.46
CA ALA A 112 6.35 -16.94 5.57
C ALA A 112 7.46 -16.90 6.64
N TRP A 113 8.19 -15.79 6.71
CA TRP A 113 9.21 -15.60 7.73
C TRP A 113 8.59 -15.53 9.12
N GLY A 114 7.70 -14.55 9.36
CA GLY A 114 7.23 -14.26 10.71
C GLY A 114 6.39 -15.39 11.32
N THR A 115 5.55 -16.05 10.51
CA THR A 115 4.72 -17.15 11.01
C THR A 115 5.51 -18.46 11.22
N ARG A 116 6.53 -18.73 10.38
CA ARG A 116 7.39 -19.92 10.57
C ARG A 116 8.33 -19.79 11.75
N THR A 117 8.80 -18.58 12.04
CA THR A 117 9.65 -18.28 13.18
C THR A 117 8.88 -17.99 14.47
N ASN A 118 7.55 -18.10 14.45
CA ASN A 118 6.66 -17.82 15.58
C ASN A 118 6.74 -16.38 16.14
N LEU A 119 7.19 -15.41 15.33
CA LEU A 119 7.14 -13.99 15.72
C LEU A 119 5.71 -13.48 15.84
N TRP A 120 4.81 -14.01 14.98
CA TRP A 120 3.36 -13.86 15.10
C TRP A 120 2.63 -15.09 14.56
N HIS A 121 1.38 -15.22 14.93
CA HIS A 121 0.48 -16.26 14.42
C HIS A 121 -0.90 -15.66 14.19
N TYR A 122 -1.62 -16.24 13.24
CA TYR A 122 -3.01 -15.91 12.94
C TYR A 122 -3.94 -16.87 13.70
N PHE A 123 -5.18 -16.47 13.89
CA PHE A 123 -6.18 -17.32 14.54
C PHE A 123 -6.44 -18.64 13.78
N THR A 124 -6.17 -18.69 12.46
CA THR A 124 -6.25 -19.90 11.63
C THR A 124 -5.07 -20.85 11.80
N ALA A 125 -4.01 -20.45 12.49
CA ALA A 125 -2.76 -21.19 12.74
C ALA A 125 -1.97 -21.61 11.48
N GLU A 126 -2.32 -21.13 10.29
CA GLU A 126 -1.59 -21.40 9.03
C GLU A 126 -0.24 -20.67 8.99
N ARG A 127 0.76 -21.28 8.28
CA ARG A 127 2.15 -20.78 8.24
C ARG A 127 2.78 -20.93 6.85
N PRO A 128 2.70 -19.94 5.95
CA PRO A 128 1.99 -18.68 6.04
C PRO A 128 0.49 -18.83 5.74
N PRO A 129 -0.35 -17.90 6.21
CA PRO A 129 -1.76 -17.86 5.86
C PRO A 129 -1.92 -17.29 4.45
N LEU A 130 -2.10 -18.15 3.43
CA LEU A 130 -2.13 -17.74 2.03
C LEU A 130 -3.29 -16.77 1.70
N TRP A 131 -4.35 -16.80 2.48
CA TRP A 131 -5.52 -15.93 2.30
C TRP A 131 -5.25 -14.46 2.62
N ILE A 132 -4.21 -14.15 3.44
CA ILE A 132 -3.84 -12.75 3.74
C ILE A 132 -2.92 -12.15 2.67
N ILE A 133 -2.21 -12.97 1.90
CA ILE A 133 -1.24 -12.50 0.91
C ILE A 133 -1.86 -11.50 -0.07
N PRO A 134 -3.09 -11.70 -0.59
CA PRO A 134 -3.73 -10.74 -1.48
C PRO A 134 -4.09 -9.39 -0.82
N ALA A 135 -4.09 -9.27 0.51
CA ALA A 135 -4.29 -8.00 1.19
C ALA A 135 -3.06 -7.07 1.12
N TRP A 136 -1.85 -7.63 0.98
CA TRP A 136 -0.61 -6.87 0.87
C TRP A 136 -0.56 -5.93 -0.36
N PRO A 137 -0.97 -6.34 -1.57
CA PRO A 137 -1.15 -5.44 -2.71
C PRO A 137 -2.10 -4.27 -2.43
N ILE A 138 -3.20 -4.51 -1.74
CA ILE A 138 -4.18 -3.47 -1.39
C ILE A 138 -3.52 -2.42 -0.50
N ALA A 139 -2.82 -2.84 0.55
CA ALA A 139 -2.06 -1.95 1.42
C ALA A 139 -0.97 -1.20 0.63
N SER A 140 -0.23 -1.88 -0.25
CA SER A 140 0.83 -1.29 -1.07
C SER A 140 0.31 -0.22 -2.03
N LEU A 141 -0.82 -0.47 -2.70
CA LEU A 141 -1.50 0.51 -3.55
C LEU A 141 -1.97 1.72 -2.75
N SER A 142 -2.59 1.49 -1.59
CA SER A 142 -3.06 2.57 -0.71
C SER A 142 -1.90 3.44 -0.22
N ILE A 143 -0.82 2.83 0.24
CA ILE A 143 0.38 3.54 0.69
C ILE A 143 0.98 4.37 -0.44
N GLU A 144 1.06 3.83 -1.65
CA GLU A 144 1.58 4.55 -2.81
C GLU A 144 0.73 5.79 -3.13
N ARG A 145 -0.61 5.71 -3.06
CA ARG A 145 -1.51 6.86 -3.25
C ARG A 145 -1.34 7.90 -2.15
N ILE A 146 -1.27 7.48 -0.89
CA ILE A 146 -1.03 8.37 0.26
C ILE A 146 0.34 9.05 0.12
N THR A 147 1.38 8.31 -0.28
CA THR A 147 2.72 8.87 -0.54
C THR A 147 2.68 9.96 -1.61
N ARG A 148 1.97 9.73 -2.72
CA ARG A 148 1.77 10.75 -3.77
C ARG A 148 1.02 11.99 -3.26
N LEU A 149 0.02 11.78 -2.42
CA LEU A 149 -0.73 12.88 -1.80
C LEU A 149 0.19 13.72 -0.89
N PHE A 150 0.99 13.09 -0.04
CA PHE A 150 1.97 13.78 0.79
C PHE A 150 2.99 14.53 -0.04
N ASN A 151 3.54 13.89 -1.08
CA ASN A 151 4.52 14.53 -1.97
C ASN A 151 3.93 15.75 -2.70
N TRP A 152 2.69 15.66 -3.16
CA TRP A 152 1.97 16.79 -3.75
C TRP A 152 1.72 17.91 -2.73
N GLY A 153 1.30 17.57 -1.50
CA GLY A 153 1.06 18.56 -0.43
C GLY A 153 2.31 19.33 -0.09
N ILE A 154 3.45 18.65 0.11
CA ILE A 154 4.73 19.30 0.39
C ILE A 154 5.17 20.17 -0.80
N GLY A 155 4.97 19.72 -2.04
CA GLY A 155 5.29 20.51 -3.23
C GLY A 155 4.50 21.83 -3.33
N LYS A 156 3.29 21.88 -2.77
CA LYS A 156 2.49 23.13 -2.71
C LYS A 156 2.95 24.10 -1.61
N VAL A 157 3.43 23.56 -0.50
CA VAL A 157 3.88 24.37 0.65
C VAL A 157 5.29 24.91 0.43
N SER A 158 6.15 24.15 -0.24
CA SER A 158 7.51 24.56 -0.59
C SER A 158 7.46 25.48 -1.81
N HIS A 159 7.61 26.80 -1.59
CA HIS A 159 7.63 27.82 -2.66
C HIS A 159 8.93 27.85 -3.47
N LYS A 160 9.87 26.93 -3.21
CA LYS A 160 11.16 26.85 -3.94
C LYS A 160 11.17 25.62 -4.84
N PRO A 161 10.97 25.78 -6.16
CA PRO A 161 11.06 24.65 -7.12
C PRO A 161 12.46 24.05 -7.22
N GLU A 162 13.50 24.78 -6.81
CA GLU A 162 14.90 24.48 -7.10
C GLU A 162 15.56 23.50 -6.12
N GLU A 163 14.97 23.26 -4.93
CA GLU A 163 15.48 22.25 -3.99
C GLU A 163 14.90 20.84 -4.21
N ALA A 164 14.11 20.66 -5.25
CA ALA A 164 13.51 19.39 -5.64
C ALA A 164 14.43 18.54 -6.53
N GLY A 165 15.74 18.63 -6.36
CA GLY A 165 16.68 17.66 -6.98
C GLY A 165 16.35 16.23 -6.53
N PRO A 166 16.75 15.21 -7.32
CA PRO A 166 16.40 13.79 -7.06
C PRO A 166 16.89 13.25 -5.72
N SER A 167 17.74 13.98 -5.00
CA SER A 167 18.28 13.56 -3.70
C SER A 167 17.51 14.09 -2.47
N GLY A 168 16.51 14.96 -2.66
CA GLY A 168 15.82 15.61 -1.55
C GLY A 168 16.71 16.57 -0.77
N SER A 169 16.10 17.43 0.07
CA SER A 169 16.87 18.31 0.96
C SER A 169 17.68 17.48 1.97
N ILE A 170 18.72 18.09 2.54
CA ILE A 170 19.54 17.50 3.62
C ILE A 170 18.69 17.03 4.80
N PHE A 171 17.55 17.69 5.02
CA PHE A 171 16.53 17.32 6.01
C PHE A 171 16.00 15.89 5.75
N PHE A 172 15.56 15.56 4.52
CA PHE A 172 15.04 14.23 4.22
C PHE A 172 16.12 13.16 4.32
N LYS A 173 17.36 13.47 3.98
CA LYS A 173 18.48 12.54 4.14
C LYS A 173 18.70 12.19 5.60
N TRP A 174 18.79 13.17 6.49
CA TRP A 174 18.96 12.92 7.92
C TRP A 174 17.73 12.22 8.52
N SER A 175 16.52 12.69 8.17
CA SER A 175 15.28 12.04 8.62
C SER A 175 15.25 10.56 8.27
N TYR A 176 15.64 10.20 7.04
CA TYR A 176 15.68 8.80 6.61
C TYR A 176 16.64 7.96 7.46
N TRP A 177 17.86 8.44 7.68
CA TRP A 177 18.83 7.70 8.46
C TRP A 177 18.49 7.62 9.94
N ILE A 178 17.84 8.62 10.50
CA ILE A 178 17.30 8.54 11.87
C ILE A 178 16.20 7.47 11.94
N ILE A 179 15.26 7.48 11.01
CA ILE A 179 14.20 6.47 10.89
C ILE A 179 14.83 5.07 10.78
N PHE A 180 15.84 4.92 9.93
CA PHE A 180 16.56 3.66 9.73
C PHE A 180 17.16 3.12 11.04
N ILE A 181 17.88 3.98 11.77
CA ILE A 181 18.52 3.60 13.04
C ILE A 181 17.45 3.24 14.09
N VAL A 182 16.40 4.05 14.22
CA VAL A 182 15.30 3.76 15.17
C VAL A 182 14.60 2.46 14.82
N PHE A 183 14.31 2.24 13.54
CA PHE A 183 13.69 1.00 13.08
C PHE A 183 14.55 -0.23 13.43
N PHE A 184 15.85 -0.22 13.10
CA PHE A 184 16.73 -1.33 13.42
C PHE A 184 16.92 -1.51 14.93
N GLY A 185 16.99 -0.41 15.69
CA GLY A 185 17.06 -0.45 17.15
C GLY A 185 15.87 -1.16 17.81
N LEU A 186 14.69 -1.11 17.17
CA LEU A 186 13.49 -1.83 17.64
C LEU A 186 13.35 -3.21 17.00
N MET A 187 13.75 -3.35 15.74
CA MET A 187 13.63 -4.61 15.01
C MET A 187 14.56 -5.67 15.55
N LEU A 188 15.84 -5.36 15.77
CA LEU A 188 16.82 -6.36 16.19
C LEU A 188 16.48 -7.03 17.53
N PRO A 189 16.08 -6.30 18.60
CA PRO A 189 15.60 -6.92 19.82
C PRO A 189 14.33 -7.75 19.62
N PHE A 190 13.42 -7.30 18.75
CA PHE A 190 12.18 -8.01 18.48
C PHE A 190 12.43 -9.36 17.80
N ILE A 191 13.36 -9.44 16.83
CA ILE A 191 13.66 -10.67 16.10
C ILE A 191 14.76 -11.52 16.75
N ALA A 192 15.43 -11.02 17.81
CA ALA A 192 16.53 -11.71 18.47
C ALA A 192 16.24 -13.16 18.87
N PRO A 193 15.02 -13.53 19.33
CA PRO A 193 14.69 -14.92 19.64
C PRO A 193 14.77 -15.88 18.44
N THR A 194 14.91 -15.38 17.22
CA THR A 194 14.90 -16.17 15.98
C THR A 194 16.19 -16.07 15.19
N PHE A 195 17.29 -15.57 15.78
CA PHE A 195 18.57 -15.42 15.06
C PHE A 195 19.25 -16.75 14.69
N ASP A 196 18.87 -17.84 15.30
CA ASP A 196 19.27 -19.20 14.96
C ASP A 196 18.54 -19.73 13.71
N GLU A 197 17.45 -19.06 13.29
CA GLU A 197 16.65 -19.47 12.14
C GLU A 197 17.20 -18.90 10.82
N PRO A 198 17.50 -19.73 9.80
CA PRO A 198 18.00 -19.25 8.50
C PRO A 198 17.06 -18.25 7.81
N TYR A 199 15.76 -18.41 8.00
CA TYR A 199 14.74 -17.52 7.44
C TYR A 199 14.87 -16.08 7.96
N THR A 200 15.24 -15.90 9.24
CA THR A 200 15.47 -14.59 9.85
C THR A 200 16.68 -13.91 9.24
N ILE A 201 17.77 -14.63 9.04
CA ILE A 201 18.98 -14.08 8.42
C ILE A 201 18.72 -13.67 6.98
N ILE A 202 18.00 -14.49 6.20
CA ILE A 202 17.63 -14.18 4.81
C ILE A 202 16.72 -12.95 4.76
N ALA A 203 15.68 -12.89 5.59
CA ALA A 203 14.76 -11.77 5.66
C ALA A 203 15.48 -10.47 6.06
N LEU A 204 16.38 -10.54 7.05
CA LEU A 204 17.19 -9.41 7.49
C LEU A 204 18.11 -8.90 6.38
N LEU A 205 18.83 -9.79 5.67
CA LEU A 205 19.70 -9.41 4.56
C LEU A 205 18.91 -8.75 3.42
N LEU A 206 17.76 -9.33 3.03
CA LEU A 206 16.88 -8.73 2.01
C LEU A 206 16.40 -7.34 2.44
N CYS A 207 15.96 -7.20 3.68
CA CYS A 207 15.54 -5.92 4.23
C CYS A 207 16.68 -4.90 4.15
N VAL A 208 17.86 -5.22 4.68
CA VAL A 208 19.03 -4.33 4.70
C VAL A 208 19.41 -3.89 3.29
N VAL A 209 19.54 -4.82 2.33
CA VAL A 209 19.92 -4.50 0.94
C VAL A 209 18.94 -3.52 0.31
N LEU A 210 17.64 -3.68 0.53
CA LEU A 210 16.62 -2.83 -0.07
C LEU A 210 16.57 -1.44 0.57
N ILE A 211 16.64 -1.35 1.90
CA ILE A 211 16.44 -0.08 2.61
C ILE A 211 17.73 0.70 2.88
N ALA A 212 18.91 0.04 2.92
CA ALA A 212 20.18 0.74 3.07
C ALA A 212 20.69 1.42 1.78
N THR A 213 20.01 1.21 0.66
CA THR A 213 20.35 1.80 -0.66
C THR A 213 19.24 2.71 -1.21
N PRO A 214 18.84 3.76 -0.48
CA PRO A 214 17.78 4.66 -0.93
C PRO A 214 18.21 5.41 -2.19
N THR A 215 17.28 5.57 -3.15
CA THR A 215 17.51 6.35 -4.39
C THR A 215 16.91 7.73 -4.31
N ASP A 216 15.88 7.92 -3.48
CA ASP A 216 15.19 9.17 -3.23
C ASP A 216 14.79 9.22 -1.75
N TYR A 217 15.50 10.04 -0.98
CA TYR A 217 15.27 10.16 0.47
C TYR A 217 13.90 10.76 0.80
N ARG A 218 13.46 11.76 0.03
CA ARG A 218 12.16 12.40 0.24
C ARG A 218 11.04 11.40 0.03
N TYR A 219 11.06 10.70 -1.11
CA TYR A 219 10.02 9.72 -1.40
C TYR A 219 10.05 8.56 -0.41
N SER A 220 11.24 8.10 0.02
CA SER A 220 11.40 7.06 1.04
C SER A 220 10.80 7.46 2.38
N VAL A 221 11.07 8.69 2.87
CA VAL A 221 10.50 9.19 4.13
C VAL A 221 8.98 9.29 4.04
N LEU A 222 8.45 9.81 2.93
CA LEU A 222 6.99 9.93 2.74
C LEU A 222 6.32 8.57 2.62
N THR A 223 6.96 7.61 1.96
CA THR A 223 6.47 6.21 1.88
C THR A 223 6.49 5.55 3.25
N PHE A 224 7.55 5.76 4.02
CA PHE A 224 7.63 5.29 5.40
C PHE A 224 6.48 5.86 6.25
N LEU A 225 6.24 7.16 6.21
CA LEU A 225 5.16 7.80 6.97
C LEU A 225 3.76 7.30 6.54
N ALA A 226 3.54 7.15 5.24
CA ALA A 226 2.29 6.61 4.71
C ALA A 226 2.06 5.16 5.16
N GLY A 227 3.12 4.33 5.06
CA GLY A 227 3.07 2.93 5.48
C GLY A 227 2.91 2.76 6.99
N THR A 228 3.63 3.54 7.79
CA THR A 228 3.50 3.54 9.26
C THR A 228 2.10 4.01 9.68
N GLY A 229 1.58 5.07 9.06
CA GLY A 229 0.25 5.59 9.36
C GLY A 229 -0.86 4.59 9.07
N LEU A 230 -0.87 3.98 7.88
CA LEU A 230 -1.84 2.93 7.54
C LEU A 230 -1.62 1.68 8.41
N GLY A 231 -0.35 1.27 8.58
CA GLY A 231 0.06 0.12 9.39
C GLY A 231 -0.39 0.24 10.84
N TYR A 232 -0.33 1.44 11.44
CA TYR A 232 -0.83 1.65 12.81
C TYR A 232 -2.30 1.24 12.96
N PHE A 233 -3.18 1.68 12.05
CA PHE A 233 -4.60 1.34 12.12
C PHE A 233 -4.86 -0.14 11.83
N LEU A 234 -4.13 -0.74 10.89
CA LEU A 234 -4.22 -2.17 10.58
C LEU A 234 -3.79 -3.02 11.78
N GLU A 235 -2.63 -2.70 12.37
CA GLU A 235 -2.09 -3.40 13.52
C GLU A 235 -2.99 -3.22 14.76
N LEU A 236 -3.46 -2.00 15.02
CA LEU A 236 -4.37 -1.73 16.12
C LEU A 236 -5.64 -2.58 15.99
N TRP A 237 -6.23 -2.60 14.79
CA TRP A 237 -7.42 -3.40 14.53
C TRP A 237 -7.14 -4.90 14.69
N GLY A 238 -6.14 -5.42 13.97
CA GLY A 238 -5.88 -6.87 13.91
C GLY A 238 -5.45 -7.46 15.24
N THR A 239 -4.60 -6.77 16.00
CA THR A 239 -4.11 -7.26 17.31
C THR A 239 -5.17 -7.14 18.41
N THR A 240 -5.97 -6.06 18.44
CA THR A 240 -7.04 -5.90 19.42
C THR A 240 -8.23 -6.83 19.17
N ARG A 241 -8.44 -7.30 17.92
CA ARG A 241 -9.46 -8.29 17.55
C ARG A 241 -8.91 -9.72 17.52
N GLN A 242 -7.63 -9.90 17.89
CA GLN A 242 -6.94 -11.20 17.90
C GLN A 242 -6.98 -11.93 16.55
N CYS A 243 -7.04 -11.15 15.43
CA CYS A 243 -6.91 -11.71 14.09
C CYS A 243 -5.51 -12.28 13.88
N TRP A 244 -4.52 -11.61 14.46
CA TRP A 244 -3.15 -12.11 14.66
C TRP A 244 -2.60 -11.65 16.00
N THR A 245 -1.67 -12.42 16.53
CA THR A 245 -1.04 -12.19 17.84
C THR A 245 0.46 -12.32 17.71
N TYR A 246 1.20 -11.34 18.22
CA TYR A 246 2.65 -11.36 18.32
C TYR A 246 3.09 -12.12 19.57
N TYR A 247 4.28 -12.70 19.55
CA TYR A 247 4.84 -13.40 20.71
C TYR A 247 4.99 -12.47 21.94
N THR A 248 5.08 -11.15 21.71
CA THR A 248 5.17 -10.14 22.79
C THR A 248 3.82 -9.80 23.41
N PHE A 249 2.71 -10.23 22.84
CA PHE A 249 1.32 -9.90 23.25
C PHE A 249 0.99 -8.39 23.28
N GLN A 250 1.82 -7.55 22.65
CA GLN A 250 1.55 -6.12 22.52
C GLN A 250 0.46 -5.85 21.47
N THR A 251 -0.37 -4.82 21.71
CA THR A 251 -1.54 -4.50 20.87
C THR A 251 -1.64 -3.01 20.56
N PRO A 252 -1.02 -2.51 19.49
CA PRO A 252 -0.05 -3.15 18.60
C PRO A 252 1.40 -3.02 19.12
N PRO A 253 2.33 -3.89 18.74
CA PRO A 253 3.74 -3.68 19.02
C PRO A 253 4.28 -2.55 18.15
N LEU A 254 5.04 -1.62 18.75
CA LEU A 254 5.58 -0.47 18.04
C LEU A 254 6.46 -0.88 16.84
N PHE A 255 7.21 -1.97 17.00
CA PHE A 255 8.01 -2.54 15.91
C PHE A 255 7.15 -2.83 14.68
N ALA A 256 6.03 -3.55 14.83
CA ALA A 256 5.18 -3.93 13.70
C ALA A 256 4.61 -2.70 12.97
N VAL A 257 4.21 -1.68 13.71
CA VAL A 257 3.74 -0.41 13.13
C VAL A 257 4.82 0.24 12.25
N LEU A 258 6.06 0.33 12.74
CA LEU A 258 7.18 0.88 11.97
C LEU A 258 7.60 -0.06 10.82
N ALA A 259 7.45 -1.37 11.01
CA ALA A 259 7.76 -2.36 9.99
C ALA A 259 6.86 -2.23 8.76
N HIS A 260 5.58 -1.84 8.88
CA HIS A 260 4.73 -1.51 7.74
C HIS A 260 5.31 -0.36 6.91
N GLY A 261 5.80 0.69 7.57
CA GLY A 261 6.47 1.80 6.89
C GLY A 261 7.74 1.36 6.16
N MET A 262 8.58 0.57 6.81
CA MET A 262 9.85 0.15 6.23
C MET A 262 9.67 -0.93 5.15
N ALA A 263 8.69 -1.83 5.29
CA ALA A 263 8.29 -2.76 4.25
C ALA A 263 7.80 -2.03 2.99
N ALA A 264 7.00 -0.96 3.15
CA ALA A 264 6.57 -0.13 2.03
C ALA A 264 7.76 0.51 1.29
N VAL A 265 8.77 1.01 2.02
CA VAL A 265 10.02 1.52 1.41
C VAL A 265 10.76 0.41 0.68
N ALA A 266 10.88 -0.78 1.27
CA ALA A 266 11.52 -1.93 0.65
C ALA A 266 10.79 -2.37 -0.63
N PHE A 267 9.46 -2.41 -0.62
CA PHE A 267 8.65 -2.76 -1.78
C PHE A 267 8.77 -1.72 -2.90
N TRP A 268 8.73 -0.44 -2.55
CA TRP A 268 8.98 0.61 -3.52
C TRP A 268 10.36 0.46 -4.17
N ARG A 269 11.39 0.21 -3.37
CA ARG A 269 12.76 -0.01 -3.85
C ARG A 269 12.87 -1.26 -4.73
N ALA A 270 12.25 -2.36 -4.32
CA ALA A 270 12.17 -3.60 -5.11
C ALA A 270 11.49 -3.35 -6.47
N GLY A 271 10.40 -2.58 -6.50
CA GLY A 271 9.71 -2.19 -7.73
C GLY A 271 10.61 -1.40 -8.69
N LEU A 272 11.45 -0.49 -8.17
CA LEU A 272 12.45 0.22 -9.00
C LEU A 272 13.50 -0.74 -9.57
N LEU A 273 14.00 -1.68 -8.78
CA LEU A 273 14.97 -2.68 -9.23
C LEU A 273 14.39 -3.58 -10.33
N VAL A 274 13.14 -4.04 -10.14
CA VAL A 274 12.46 -4.85 -11.17
C VAL A 274 12.36 -4.08 -12.50
N ARG A 275 12.00 -2.80 -12.47
CA ARG A 275 11.94 -1.96 -13.69
C ARG A 275 13.30 -1.86 -14.39
N VAL A 276 14.37 -1.63 -13.63
CA VAL A 276 15.74 -1.54 -14.19
C VAL A 276 16.18 -2.86 -14.82
N ILE A 277 15.94 -3.98 -14.12
CA ILE A 277 16.28 -5.32 -14.61
C ILE A 277 15.49 -5.62 -15.88
N TRP A 278 14.18 -5.35 -15.87
CA TRP A 278 13.28 -5.58 -17.00
C TRP A 278 13.71 -4.77 -18.23
N GLY A 279 14.00 -3.47 -18.05
CA GLY A 279 14.50 -2.62 -19.13
C GLY A 279 15.76 -3.19 -19.77
N LYS A 280 16.77 -3.54 -18.96
CA LYS A 280 18.01 -4.15 -19.48
C LYS A 280 17.79 -5.48 -20.20
N LEU A 281 16.83 -6.27 -19.75
CA LEU A 281 16.49 -7.56 -20.38
C LEU A 281 15.86 -7.34 -21.77
N VAL A 282 14.91 -6.42 -21.84
CA VAL A 282 14.23 -6.06 -23.10
C VAL A 282 15.25 -5.52 -24.13
N ASP A 283 16.13 -4.61 -23.70
CA ASP A 283 17.18 -4.05 -24.57
C ASP A 283 18.11 -5.15 -25.13
N ARG A 284 18.50 -6.12 -24.29
CA ARG A 284 19.32 -7.27 -24.74
C ARG A 284 18.60 -8.16 -25.75
N LEU A 285 17.29 -8.37 -25.57
CA LEU A 285 16.49 -9.17 -26.49
C LEU A 285 16.30 -8.48 -27.84
N HIS A 286 16.11 -7.17 -27.86
CA HIS A 286 16.05 -6.38 -29.10
C HIS A 286 17.38 -6.38 -29.84
N PHE A 287 18.51 -6.21 -29.13
CA PHE A 287 19.82 -6.29 -29.72
C PHE A 287 20.12 -7.66 -30.40
N ARG A 288 19.71 -8.75 -29.76
CA ARG A 288 19.86 -10.09 -30.31
C ARG A 288 19.00 -10.32 -31.55
N ARG A 289 17.78 -9.75 -31.61
CA ARG A 289 16.91 -9.88 -32.80
C ARG A 289 17.43 -9.03 -34.00
N GLY A 290 18.00 -7.87 -33.74
CA GLY A 290 18.56 -7.01 -34.80
C GLY A 290 19.84 -7.55 -35.41
N ASN A 291 20.55 -8.46 -34.71
CA ASN A 291 21.80 -9.08 -35.20
C ASN A 291 21.61 -10.53 -35.67
N ALA A 292 20.39 -11.03 -35.81
CA ALA A 292 20.14 -12.34 -36.44
C ALA A 292 20.47 -12.19 -37.97
N PRO A 293 21.35 -13.01 -38.52
CA PRO A 293 21.60 -12.98 -39.97
C PRO A 293 20.30 -13.31 -40.70
N ASP A 294 19.99 -12.54 -41.77
CA ASP A 294 18.89 -12.86 -42.66
C ASP A 294 19.03 -14.33 -43.11
N PRO A 295 17.97 -15.13 -43.07
CA PRO A 295 18.01 -16.45 -43.63
C PRO A 295 18.32 -16.30 -45.14
N GLU A 296 19.51 -16.71 -45.56
CA GLU A 296 19.86 -16.79 -46.98
C GLU A 296 18.76 -17.59 -47.71
N ILE A 297 18.12 -16.89 -48.68
CA ILE A 297 17.14 -17.46 -49.61
C ILE A 297 17.86 -18.24 -50.70
#